data_1d0b46ebba4cd0ca7e17a1f9324ff38c
#
_entry.id   1d0b46ebba4cd0ca7e17a1f9324ff38c
#
_cell.length_a   1.000
_cell.length_b   1.000
_cell.length_c   1.000
_cell.angle_alpha   90.00
_cell.angle_beta   90.00
_cell.angle_gamma   90.00
#
_symmetry.space_group_name_H-M   'P 1'
#
loop_
_entity.id
_entity.type
_entity.pdbx_description
1 polymer ?
#
loop_
_entity_poly.entity_id
_entity_poly.type
_entity_poly.pdbx_seq_one_letter_code
_entity_poly.pdbx_strand_id
1 'polypeptide(L)'
;MRHTRAPTGENAGAPRARGRGAIRTHLGRKRIGPRVRSPHESTLAGLGLAGEAARHQREAQFDRLLEAFRRLSRNEDEASAAGFDRALDAARDALVSAGELTVEEGERLRESLRRDLLQRDHPAMTFRTGDVTTAGTFACAGCGWMVRTTRTAVLPPCPRCEQTAFRKSP
;
A
#
# COMPACT_ATOMS: atom_id res chain seq x y z
N MET A 1 -40.94 -38.02 0.84
CA MET A 1 -40.48 -39.35 0.35
C MET A 1 -39.00 -39.31 0.05
N ARG A 2 -38.25 -40.24 0.71
CA ARG A 2 -36.87 -40.73 0.43
C ARG A 2 -35.74 -39.70 0.66
N HIS A 3 -35.01 -39.71 1.77
CA HIS A 3 -33.98 -40.67 2.25
C HIS A 3 -32.84 -40.91 1.24
N THR A 4 -31.61 -40.46 1.63
CA THR A 4 -30.38 -41.28 1.72
C THR A 4 -29.24 -40.34 2.18
N ARG A 5 -28.68 -40.48 3.33
CA ARG A 5 -27.69 -41.43 3.87
C ARG A 5 -26.27 -40.94 3.68
N ALA A 6 -25.62 -40.60 4.81
CA ALA A 6 -24.18 -40.40 4.99
C ALA A 6 -23.41 -41.74 4.85
N PRO A 7 -22.10 -41.67 4.66
CA PRO A 7 -21.23 -42.64 5.32
C PRO A 7 -20.19 -41.99 6.22
N THR A 8 -20.13 -42.51 7.41
CA THR A 8 -19.06 -42.50 8.38
C THR A 8 -17.84 -43.26 7.85
N GLY A 9 -16.66 -42.73 8.10
CA GLY A 9 -15.39 -43.41 7.88
C GLY A 9 -14.44 -43.13 9.01
N GLU A 10 -14.50 -43.97 10.06
CA GLU A 10 -13.44 -44.13 11.04
C GLU A 10 -12.20 -44.71 10.36
N ASN A 11 -11.03 -44.18 10.70
CA ASN A 11 -9.81 -44.99 10.60
C ASN A 11 -8.85 -44.65 11.75
N ALA A 12 -8.78 -45.59 12.66
CA ALA A 12 -7.82 -45.68 13.73
C ALA A 12 -6.47 -46.22 13.18
N GLY A 13 -5.37 -45.80 13.76
CA GLY A 13 -4.09 -46.42 13.49
C GLY A 13 -2.90 -45.64 14.06
N ALA A 14 -2.62 -45.78 15.34
CA ALA A 14 -1.28 -45.55 15.87
C ALA A 14 -0.39 -46.80 15.60
N PRO A 15 0.96 -46.64 15.48
CA PRO A 15 1.72 -47.10 16.61
C PRO A 15 2.93 -46.24 17.01
N ARG A 16 3.26 -46.40 18.28
CA ARG A 16 4.41 -45.88 19.00
C ARG A 16 5.72 -46.47 18.46
N ALA A 17 6.76 -45.62 18.35
CA ALA A 17 8.13 -46.09 18.39
C ALA A 17 8.94 -45.18 19.35
N ARG A 18 9.45 -45.84 20.39
CA ARG A 18 10.40 -45.28 21.35
C ARG A 18 11.81 -45.26 20.71
N GLY A 19 12.52 -44.16 20.81
CA GLY A 19 13.92 -44.09 20.46
C GLY A 19 14.62 -43.14 21.45
N ARG A 20 15.25 -43.73 22.51
CA ARG A 20 16.17 -43.06 23.39
C ARG A 20 17.50 -42.85 22.64
N GLY A 21 18.01 -41.63 22.62
CA GLY A 21 19.34 -41.34 22.13
C GLY A 21 19.79 -39.98 22.67
N ALA A 22 20.29 -39.97 23.89
CA ALA A 22 20.96 -38.80 24.47
C ALA A 22 22.35 -38.65 23.86
N ILE A 23 22.53 -37.70 22.93
CA ILE A 23 23.87 -37.27 22.52
C ILE A 23 24.12 -35.91 23.17
N ARG A 24 24.90 -35.91 24.22
CA ARG A 24 25.51 -34.72 24.82
C ARG A 24 26.61 -34.23 23.85
N THR A 25 26.30 -33.26 23.02
CA THR A 25 27.33 -32.50 22.33
C THR A 25 27.63 -31.22 23.11
N HIS A 26 28.80 -31.16 23.70
CA HIS A 26 29.44 -29.93 24.19
C HIS A 26 29.68 -28.98 23.01
N LEU A 27 28.73 -28.09 22.76
CA LEU A 27 28.95 -26.96 21.85
C LEU A 27 29.56 -25.82 22.65
N GLY A 28 30.88 -25.65 22.47
CA GLY A 28 31.62 -24.52 22.96
C GLY A 28 30.94 -23.21 22.57
N ARG A 29 30.66 -22.36 23.58
CA ARG A 29 30.19 -20.98 23.35
C ARG A 29 31.30 -20.23 22.58
N LYS A 30 31.16 -20.18 21.26
CA LYS A 30 31.88 -19.19 20.45
C LYS A 30 31.42 -17.81 20.92
N ARG A 31 32.30 -17.05 21.53
CA ARG A 31 32.12 -15.61 21.79
C ARG A 31 31.93 -14.96 20.41
N ILE A 32 30.70 -14.55 20.13
CA ILE A 32 30.39 -13.73 18.97
C ILE A 32 30.96 -12.35 19.32
N GLY A 33 32.13 -12.03 18.80
CA GLY A 33 32.69 -10.68 18.89
C GLY A 33 31.73 -9.67 18.23
N PRO A 34 31.87 -8.35 18.51
CA PRO A 34 31.03 -7.34 17.93
C PRO A 34 31.09 -7.46 16.39
N ARG A 35 29.93 -7.73 15.80
CA ARG A 35 29.79 -7.82 14.33
C ARG A 35 30.09 -6.44 13.74
N VAL A 36 31.27 -6.28 13.18
CA VAL A 36 31.61 -5.08 12.40
C VAL A 36 30.64 -5.08 11.20
N ARG A 37 29.70 -4.14 11.20
CA ARG A 37 28.77 -3.97 10.06
C ARG A 37 29.60 -3.62 8.84
N SER A 38 29.41 -4.37 7.75
CA SER A 38 30.08 -4.08 6.49
C SER A 38 29.63 -2.70 5.97
N PRO A 39 30.52 -1.96 5.28
CA PRO A 39 30.16 -0.67 4.67
C PRO A 39 28.91 -0.75 3.77
N HIS A 40 28.68 -1.90 3.13
CA HIS A 40 27.49 -2.16 2.30
C HIS A 40 26.18 -2.16 3.10
N GLU A 41 26.15 -2.70 4.31
CA GLU A 41 24.91 -2.69 5.15
C GLU A 41 24.53 -1.28 5.57
N SER A 42 25.50 -0.41 5.83
CA SER A 42 25.26 1.00 6.16
C SER A 42 24.69 1.78 4.99
N THR A 43 25.16 1.50 3.76
CA THR A 43 24.67 2.16 2.53
C THR A 43 23.24 1.77 2.20
N LEU A 44 22.89 0.48 2.34
CA LEU A 44 21.53 -0.02 2.09
C LEU A 44 20.53 0.51 3.12
N ALA A 45 20.92 0.64 4.40
CA ALA A 45 20.09 1.25 5.44
C ALA A 45 19.83 2.74 5.14
N GLY A 46 20.84 3.48 4.67
CA GLY A 46 20.71 4.88 4.27
C GLY A 46 19.74 5.08 3.10
N LEU A 47 19.80 4.21 2.08
CA LEU A 47 18.88 4.23 0.94
C LEU A 47 17.43 3.92 1.36
N GLY A 48 17.23 3.01 2.33
CA GLY A 48 15.93 2.70 2.89
C GLY A 48 15.29 3.90 3.57
N LEU A 49 16.03 4.59 4.44
CA LEU A 49 15.55 5.78 5.16
C LEU A 49 15.23 6.95 4.21
N ALA A 50 16.04 7.17 3.17
CA ALA A 50 15.75 8.18 2.15
C ALA A 50 14.46 7.85 1.38
N GLY A 51 14.22 6.58 1.06
CA GLY A 51 13.00 6.14 0.41
C GLY A 51 11.74 6.31 1.28
N GLU A 52 11.85 6.07 2.58
CA GLU A 52 10.76 6.30 3.54
C GLU A 52 10.46 7.80 3.69
N ALA A 53 11.47 8.63 3.86
CA ALA A 53 11.28 10.09 3.95
C ALA A 53 10.60 10.65 2.69
N ALA A 54 11.03 10.24 1.50
CA ALA A 54 10.40 10.64 0.25
C ALA A 54 8.95 10.15 0.11
N ARG A 55 8.62 9.01 0.70
CA ARG A 55 7.26 8.47 0.74
C ARG A 55 6.36 9.32 1.64
N HIS A 56 6.80 9.58 2.87
CA HIS A 56 6.09 10.44 3.83
C HIS A 56 5.90 11.86 3.30
N GLN A 57 6.90 12.40 2.60
CA GLN A 57 6.77 13.71 1.96
C GLN A 57 5.66 13.72 0.92
N ARG A 58 5.58 12.71 0.04
CA ARG A 58 4.52 12.59 -0.97
C ARG A 58 3.13 12.43 -0.34
N GLU A 59 3.02 11.66 0.72
CA GLU A 59 1.78 11.49 1.48
C GLU A 59 1.32 12.83 2.06
N ALA A 60 2.21 13.58 2.70
CA ALA A 60 1.91 14.90 3.25
C ALA A 60 1.53 15.93 2.16
N GLN A 61 2.21 15.91 1.02
CA GLN A 61 1.88 16.76 -0.13
C GLN A 61 0.48 16.45 -0.69
N PHE A 62 0.13 15.17 -0.77
CA PHE A 62 -1.19 14.73 -1.21
C PHE A 62 -2.29 15.20 -0.24
N ASP A 63 -2.08 15.09 1.07
CA ASP A 63 -3.03 15.57 2.08
C ASP A 63 -3.27 17.09 1.97
N ARG A 64 -2.22 17.86 1.69
CA ARG A 64 -2.34 19.31 1.46
C ARG A 64 -3.14 19.62 0.19
N LEU A 65 -2.90 18.89 -0.89
CA LEU A 65 -3.65 19.04 -2.13
C LEU A 65 -5.14 18.69 -1.93
N LEU A 66 -5.43 17.60 -1.22
CA LEU A 66 -6.79 17.19 -0.87
C LEU A 66 -7.49 18.25 -0.01
N GLU A 67 -6.80 18.83 0.95
CA GLU A 67 -7.32 19.92 1.80
C GLU A 67 -7.60 21.18 0.98
N ALA A 68 -6.67 21.62 0.12
CA ALA A 68 -6.85 22.76 -0.77
C ALA A 68 -8.03 22.55 -1.73
N PHE A 69 -8.13 21.37 -2.33
CA PHE A 69 -9.27 20.98 -3.15
C PHE A 69 -10.59 21.07 -2.39
N ARG A 70 -10.70 20.46 -1.19
CA ARG A 70 -11.92 20.51 -0.36
C ARG A 70 -12.33 21.92 0.03
N ARG A 71 -11.38 22.84 0.16
CA ARG A 71 -11.65 24.24 0.47
C ARG A 71 -12.21 24.98 -0.73
N LEU A 72 -11.63 24.77 -1.90
CA LEU A 72 -12.04 25.42 -3.15
C LEU A 72 -13.36 24.87 -3.69
N SER A 73 -13.55 23.55 -3.61
CA SER A 73 -14.77 22.89 -4.08
C SER A 73 -16.01 23.29 -3.31
N ARG A 74 -15.90 23.74 -2.07
CA ARG A 74 -17.07 24.28 -1.31
C ARG A 74 -17.70 25.54 -1.90
N ASN A 75 -16.98 26.25 -2.75
CA ASN A 75 -17.40 27.52 -3.31
C ASN A 75 -17.83 27.43 -4.80
N GLU A 76 -17.69 26.27 -5.41
CA GLU A 76 -18.05 26.03 -6.80
C GLU A 76 -19.32 25.18 -6.90
N ASP A 77 -20.04 25.28 -8.02
CA ASP A 77 -21.15 24.35 -8.38
C ASP A 77 -20.53 22.95 -8.62
N GLU A 78 -20.34 22.22 -7.52
CA GLU A 78 -19.66 20.89 -7.47
C GLU A 78 -20.35 19.81 -8.31
N ALA A 79 -21.58 20.06 -8.74
CA ALA A 79 -22.38 19.10 -9.50
C ALA A 79 -21.89 18.90 -10.94
N SER A 80 -20.95 19.71 -11.44
CA SER A 80 -20.45 19.57 -12.81
C SER A 80 -19.02 19.02 -12.84
N ALA A 81 -18.75 18.09 -13.78
CA ALA A 81 -17.40 17.56 -14.00
C ALA A 81 -16.38 18.69 -14.29
N ALA A 82 -16.80 19.77 -14.95
CA ALA A 82 -15.95 20.92 -15.22
C ALA A 82 -15.63 21.73 -13.96
N GLY A 83 -16.55 21.85 -13.00
CA GLY A 83 -16.31 22.48 -11.70
C GLY A 83 -15.31 21.69 -10.87
N PHE A 84 -15.47 20.38 -10.85
CA PHE A 84 -14.56 19.47 -10.18
C PHE A 84 -13.10 19.58 -10.71
N ASP A 85 -12.93 19.52 -12.04
CA ASP A 85 -11.59 19.63 -12.64
C ASP A 85 -10.98 21.02 -12.41
N ARG A 86 -11.76 22.11 -12.47
CA ARG A 86 -11.29 23.48 -12.15
C ARG A 86 -10.83 23.60 -10.69
N ALA A 87 -11.56 23.03 -9.73
CA ALA A 87 -11.17 23.05 -8.33
C ALA A 87 -9.88 22.27 -8.09
N LEU A 88 -9.67 21.14 -8.78
CA LEU A 88 -8.42 20.39 -8.74
C LEU A 88 -7.25 21.17 -9.32
N ASP A 89 -7.44 21.84 -10.45
CA ASP A 89 -6.43 22.67 -11.09
C ASP A 89 -6.06 23.86 -10.19
N ALA A 90 -7.05 24.55 -9.65
CA ALA A 90 -6.83 25.67 -8.73
C ALA A 90 -6.08 25.25 -7.45
N ALA A 91 -6.40 24.07 -6.90
CA ALA A 91 -5.72 23.52 -5.72
C ALA A 91 -4.23 23.21 -6.03
N ARG A 92 -3.95 22.59 -7.18
CA ARG A 92 -2.59 22.32 -7.65
C ARG A 92 -1.81 23.64 -7.82
N ASP A 93 -2.40 24.60 -8.54
CA ASP A 93 -1.75 25.87 -8.87
C ASP A 93 -1.43 26.70 -7.62
N ALA A 94 -2.31 26.67 -6.62
CA ALA A 94 -2.07 27.30 -5.34
C ALA A 94 -0.83 26.75 -4.64
N LEU A 95 -0.65 25.42 -4.59
CA LEU A 95 0.51 24.79 -3.94
C LEU A 95 1.79 24.96 -4.76
N VAL A 96 1.71 24.93 -6.08
CA VAL A 96 2.86 25.23 -6.95
C VAL A 96 3.31 26.70 -6.79
N SER A 97 2.37 27.63 -6.77
CA SER A 97 2.67 29.07 -6.59
C SER A 97 3.24 29.37 -5.20
N ALA A 98 2.82 28.61 -4.17
CA ALA A 98 3.39 28.71 -2.83
C ALA A 98 4.79 28.06 -2.71
N GLY A 99 5.30 27.41 -3.75
CA GLY A 99 6.58 26.70 -3.73
C GLY A 99 6.55 25.39 -2.92
N GLU A 100 5.37 24.88 -2.57
CA GLU A 100 5.19 23.64 -1.82
C GLU A 100 5.30 22.40 -2.71
N LEU A 101 5.04 22.56 -4.02
CA LEU A 101 5.15 21.55 -5.05
C LEU A 101 5.90 22.08 -6.26
N THR A 102 6.67 21.23 -6.92
CA THR A 102 7.06 21.48 -8.30
C THR A 102 5.86 21.25 -9.24
N VAL A 103 5.92 21.79 -10.45
CA VAL A 103 4.88 21.59 -11.45
C VAL A 103 4.64 20.10 -11.73
N GLU A 104 5.72 19.31 -11.85
CA GLU A 104 5.63 17.87 -12.12
C GLU A 104 5.05 17.07 -10.95
N GLU A 105 5.38 17.45 -9.72
CA GLU A 105 4.79 16.83 -8.52
C GLU A 105 3.31 17.18 -8.44
N GLY A 106 2.96 18.43 -8.68
CA GLY A 106 1.58 18.90 -8.69
C GLY A 106 0.71 18.13 -9.68
N GLU A 107 1.19 17.93 -10.91
CA GLU A 107 0.45 17.15 -11.92
C GLU A 107 0.27 15.67 -11.51
N ARG A 108 1.32 15.04 -11.01
CA ARG A 108 1.23 13.64 -10.56
C ARG A 108 0.24 13.47 -9.40
N LEU A 109 0.29 14.37 -8.42
CA LEU A 109 -0.61 14.31 -7.27
C LEU A 109 -2.05 14.66 -7.65
N ARG A 110 -2.24 15.65 -8.55
CA ARG A 110 -3.54 15.99 -9.11
C ARG A 110 -4.20 14.77 -9.78
N GLU A 111 -3.47 14.07 -10.64
CA GLU A 111 -3.98 12.90 -11.34
C GLU A 111 -4.27 11.74 -10.37
N SER A 112 -3.43 11.53 -9.36
CA SER A 112 -3.70 10.54 -8.31
C SER A 112 -4.97 10.88 -7.54
N LEU A 113 -5.15 12.16 -7.15
CA LEU A 113 -6.33 12.61 -6.41
C LEU A 113 -7.59 12.54 -7.26
N ARG A 114 -7.52 12.97 -8.53
CA ARG A 114 -8.62 12.85 -9.48
C ARG A 114 -9.10 11.41 -9.61
N ARG A 115 -8.18 10.48 -9.79
CA ARG A 115 -8.46 9.05 -9.90
C ARG A 115 -9.11 8.50 -8.63
N ASP A 116 -8.59 8.89 -7.47
CA ASP A 116 -9.08 8.40 -6.17
C ASP A 116 -10.51 8.89 -5.88
N LEU A 117 -10.83 10.14 -6.23
CA LEU A 117 -12.15 10.73 -6.00
C LEU A 117 -13.20 10.25 -7.01
N LEU A 118 -12.85 10.12 -8.29
CA LEU A 118 -13.79 9.68 -9.34
C LEU A 118 -14.05 8.16 -9.31
N GLN A 119 -13.32 7.40 -8.52
CA GLN A 119 -13.46 5.95 -8.54
C GLN A 119 -14.85 5.45 -8.09
N ARG A 120 -15.57 6.20 -7.26
CA ARG A 120 -16.95 5.84 -6.87
C ARG A 120 -17.84 5.63 -8.10
N ASP A 121 -17.62 6.46 -9.12
CA ASP A 121 -18.42 6.46 -10.35
C ASP A 121 -17.79 5.61 -11.46
N HIS A 122 -16.51 5.23 -11.28
CA HIS A 122 -15.73 4.47 -12.27
C HIS A 122 -14.96 3.31 -11.62
N PRO A 123 -15.64 2.21 -11.26
CA PRO A 123 -14.99 1.06 -10.57
C PRO A 123 -13.91 0.35 -11.40
N ALA A 124 -13.84 0.62 -12.70
CA ALA A 124 -12.79 0.08 -13.59
C ALA A 124 -11.44 0.80 -13.49
N MET A 125 -11.36 1.91 -12.74
CA MET A 125 -10.10 2.63 -12.58
C MET A 125 -9.05 1.76 -11.88
N THR A 126 -7.83 1.79 -12.44
CA THR A 126 -6.68 1.06 -11.90
C THR A 126 -5.71 2.02 -11.23
N PHE A 127 -5.18 1.60 -10.08
CA PHE A 127 -4.10 2.25 -9.37
C PHE A 127 -2.80 1.49 -9.62
N ARG A 128 -1.68 2.16 -9.48
CA ARG A 128 -0.36 1.56 -9.64
C ARG A 128 0.47 1.71 -8.37
N THR A 129 1.43 0.83 -8.21
CA THR A 129 2.50 1.01 -7.22
C THR A 129 3.14 2.39 -7.37
N GLY A 130 3.26 3.11 -6.27
CA GLY A 130 3.75 4.48 -6.27
C GLY A 130 2.67 5.57 -6.34
N ASP A 131 1.43 5.22 -6.71
CA ASP A 131 0.30 6.15 -6.61
C ASP A 131 0.03 6.47 -5.13
N VAL A 132 -0.30 7.72 -4.85
CA VAL A 132 -0.79 8.14 -3.53
C VAL A 132 -2.31 8.04 -3.54
N THR A 133 -2.88 7.45 -2.50
CA THR A 133 -4.32 7.22 -2.39
C THR A 133 -4.82 7.56 -1.00
N THR A 134 -6.11 7.88 -0.86
CA THR A 134 -6.79 7.96 0.44
C THR A 134 -6.94 6.57 1.07
N ALA A 135 -7.48 6.53 2.31
CA ALA A 135 -7.83 5.27 2.96
C ALA A 135 -8.74 4.40 2.08
N GLY A 136 -8.49 3.09 2.06
CA GLY A 136 -9.27 2.15 1.26
C GLY A 136 -8.68 0.76 1.22
N THR A 137 -9.36 -0.12 0.49
CA THR A 137 -8.92 -1.48 0.23
C THR A 137 -8.65 -1.65 -1.26
N PHE A 138 -7.49 -2.20 -1.60
CA PHE A 138 -7.01 -2.32 -2.97
C PHE A 138 -6.74 -3.79 -3.30
N ALA A 139 -7.44 -4.33 -4.29
CA ALA A 139 -7.23 -5.68 -4.77
C ALA A 139 -6.15 -5.70 -5.87
N CYS A 140 -5.14 -6.52 -5.72
CA CYS A 140 -4.14 -6.75 -6.77
C CYS A 140 -4.80 -7.31 -8.03
N ALA A 141 -4.55 -6.69 -9.19
CA ALA A 141 -5.13 -7.12 -10.45
C ALA A 141 -4.61 -8.49 -10.91
N GLY A 142 -3.41 -8.92 -10.45
CA GLY A 142 -2.82 -10.19 -10.83
C GLY A 142 -3.27 -11.38 -9.97
N CYS A 143 -3.29 -11.22 -8.64
CA CYS A 143 -3.54 -12.35 -7.72
C CYS A 143 -4.72 -12.16 -6.76
N GLY A 144 -5.41 -11.03 -6.83
CA GLY A 144 -6.55 -10.72 -5.96
C GLY A 144 -6.17 -10.40 -4.50
N TRP A 145 -4.88 -10.39 -4.13
CA TRP A 145 -4.46 -10.05 -2.78
C TRP A 145 -4.90 -8.64 -2.40
N MET A 146 -5.44 -8.49 -1.18
CA MET A 146 -5.97 -7.22 -0.69
C MET A 146 -4.93 -6.47 0.12
N VAL A 147 -4.66 -5.23 -0.29
CA VAL A 147 -3.85 -4.25 0.46
C VAL A 147 -4.80 -3.23 1.07
N ARG A 148 -4.71 -3.01 2.36
CA ARG A 148 -5.56 -2.05 3.08
C ARG A 148 -4.73 -0.87 3.57
N THR A 149 -5.18 0.34 3.24
CA THR A 149 -4.66 1.58 3.78
C THR A 149 -5.68 2.19 4.74
N THR A 150 -5.24 2.64 5.90
CA THR A 150 -6.11 3.29 6.91
C THR A 150 -6.03 4.81 6.88
N ARG A 151 -5.12 5.35 6.10
CA ARG A 151 -4.87 6.78 5.88
C ARG A 151 -4.32 6.98 4.48
N THR A 152 -4.07 8.21 4.09
CA THR A 152 -3.31 8.52 2.88
C THR A 152 -1.98 7.75 2.88
N ALA A 153 -1.73 7.03 1.80
CA ALA A 153 -0.54 6.19 1.66
C ALA A 153 -0.11 6.02 0.21
N VAL A 154 1.18 5.83 0.01
CA VAL A 154 1.74 5.39 -1.28
C VAL A 154 1.51 3.89 -1.41
N LEU A 155 0.88 3.44 -2.50
CA LEU A 155 0.65 2.01 -2.75
C LEU A 155 1.97 1.26 -2.96
N PRO A 156 2.27 0.23 -2.14
CA PRO A 156 3.42 -0.64 -2.33
C PRO A 156 3.16 -1.63 -3.48
N PRO A 157 4.19 -2.31 -4.00
CA PRO A 157 3.99 -3.48 -4.85
C PRO A 157 3.24 -4.57 -4.08
N CYS A 158 2.53 -5.44 -4.81
CA CYS A 158 1.80 -6.52 -4.18
C CYS A 158 2.74 -7.46 -3.39
N PRO A 159 2.54 -7.67 -2.07
CA PRO A 159 3.45 -8.48 -1.28
C PRO A 159 3.40 -9.98 -1.62
N ARG A 160 2.40 -10.41 -2.41
CA ARG A 160 2.23 -11.81 -2.79
C ARG A 160 2.80 -12.16 -4.17
N CYS A 161 2.70 -11.25 -5.14
CA CYS A 161 3.09 -11.54 -6.53
C CYS A 161 3.85 -10.40 -7.20
N GLU A 162 4.24 -9.35 -6.45
CA GLU A 162 5.00 -8.17 -6.88
C GLU A 162 4.37 -7.36 -8.03
N GLN A 163 3.16 -7.71 -8.45
CA GLN A 163 2.41 -6.95 -9.44
C GLN A 163 2.14 -5.53 -8.96
N THR A 164 2.08 -4.61 -9.93
CA THR A 164 2.03 -3.16 -9.66
C THR A 164 0.66 -2.54 -9.91
N ALA A 165 -0.32 -3.31 -10.41
CA ALA A 165 -1.65 -2.84 -10.71
C ALA A 165 -2.66 -3.28 -9.67
N PHE A 166 -3.53 -2.35 -9.26
CA PHE A 166 -4.55 -2.55 -8.23
C PHE A 166 -5.89 -1.97 -8.67
N ARG A 167 -6.97 -2.51 -8.10
CA ARG A 167 -8.32 -1.94 -8.16
C ARG A 167 -8.76 -1.65 -6.73
N LYS A 168 -9.32 -0.46 -6.49
CA LYS A 168 -9.90 -0.14 -5.18
C LYS A 168 -11.20 -0.92 -5.05
N SER A 169 -11.37 -1.61 -3.93
CA SER A 169 -12.61 -2.30 -3.60
C SER A 169 -13.57 -1.32 -2.94
N PRO A 170 -14.88 -1.38 -3.23
CA PRO A 170 -15.88 -0.56 -2.56
C PRO A 170 -15.93 -0.81 -1.06
#